data_3cbb0cd3eaf9cfa4fec4ea061c9955b3
#
_entry.id   3cbb0cd3eaf9cfa4fec4ea061c9955b3
#
_cell.length_a   1.000
_cell.length_b   1.000
_cell.length_c   1.000
_cell.angle_alpha   90.00
_cell.angle_beta   90.00
_cell.angle_gamma   90.00
#
_symmetry.space_group_name_H-M   'P 1'
#
loop_
_entity.id
_entity.type
_entity.pdbx_description
1 polymer ?
#
loop_
_entity_poly.entity_id
_entity_poly.type
_entity_poly.pdbx_seq_one_letter_code
_entity_poly.pdbx_strand_id
1 'polypeptide(L)'
;MRTFASLGIALALSLSAAAGAQAPATASPTRIQGEVDPSTGAPSLMPKGASTPSKGWSDAEKSDAAVQRANTVLTAVQRAYQSAKQLSDRARITIAMPAGVQEEVVDLTFGAGNDVSIRAGSVQMLAVGDTAYFVPNEPADKFMSRKMEGNASSTFAAMIPGMYVPTPHLALRQPLPGAKTVDAFSVGVMKGAAVKGFRESPGIQEVLLAGDGSEAVVTIDAATEFVRSMSILFTPEGLPDGVKIGFDIRMTPSDAPLEKPVAFDAGKRTAVSKVEDLFAPPPDDEVPGMTVKEGQPAPLATLTTMDGKSFDLASLAGKVVVIDFWATWCGPCRKGLPLLQKFADESKSNDKVAVIAVNVWEKEKGDELTKKVMEFWSKQGFKMQVMLDPDAALIGKYGFQGIPACIVIGPDGKLLTTHIGYDEDMPAKLRADVAKALGTGK
;
A
#
# COMPACT_ATOMS: atom_id res chain seq x y z
N MET A 1 -17.24 -9.61 8.86
CA MET A 1 -17.15 -8.13 8.91
C MET A 1 -16.04 -7.63 9.87
N ARG A 2 -14.89 -8.30 9.96
CA ARG A 2 -13.78 -7.92 10.88
C ARG A 2 -12.40 -7.82 10.20
N THR A 3 -12.32 -7.76 8.87
CA THR A 3 -11.05 -7.90 8.11
C THR A 3 -10.67 -6.67 7.27
N PHE A 4 -11.41 -5.56 7.31
CA PHE A 4 -11.14 -4.41 6.42
C PHE A 4 -10.36 -3.25 7.06
N ALA A 5 -10.20 -3.19 8.38
CA ALA A 5 -9.47 -2.08 9.03
C ALA A 5 -7.96 -2.13 8.84
N SER A 6 -7.37 -3.30 8.64
CA SER A 6 -5.94 -3.48 8.36
C SER A 6 -5.56 -3.24 6.88
N LEU A 7 -6.54 -3.16 5.98
CA LEU A 7 -6.31 -2.98 4.53
C LEU A 7 -6.02 -1.52 4.16
N GLY A 8 -6.50 -0.53 4.93
CA GLY A 8 -6.38 0.88 4.59
C GLY A 8 -4.94 1.41 4.63
N ILE A 9 -4.19 1.09 5.68
CA ILE A 9 -2.76 1.44 5.76
C ILE A 9 -1.94 0.55 4.82
N ALA A 10 -2.32 -0.73 4.68
CA ALA A 10 -1.68 -1.66 3.75
C ALA A 10 -1.93 -1.28 2.28
N LEU A 11 -3.06 -0.67 1.93
CA LEU A 11 -3.35 -0.28 0.54
C LEU A 11 -2.54 0.97 0.13
N ALA A 12 -2.39 1.97 1.01
CA ALA A 12 -1.50 3.12 0.75
C ALA A 12 -0.01 2.69 0.73
N LEU A 13 0.39 1.76 1.61
CA LEU A 13 1.75 1.24 1.71
C LEU A 13 2.08 0.14 0.68
N SER A 14 1.10 -0.66 0.24
CA SER A 14 1.32 -1.72 -0.76
C SER A 14 1.26 -1.22 -2.20
N LEU A 15 0.58 -0.11 -2.47
CA LEU A 15 0.59 0.53 -3.79
C LEU A 15 1.95 1.19 -4.08
N SER A 16 2.65 1.71 -3.05
CA SER A 16 4.05 2.18 -3.20
C SER A 16 5.05 1.05 -3.43
N ALA A 17 4.76 -0.17 -2.96
CA ALA A 17 5.63 -1.34 -3.15
C ALA A 17 5.44 -2.02 -4.52
N ALA A 18 4.32 -1.77 -5.20
CA ALA A 18 4.06 -2.28 -6.55
C ALA A 18 4.67 -1.38 -7.65
N ALA A 19 4.88 -0.10 -7.37
CA ALA A 19 5.62 0.79 -8.23
C ALA A 19 7.12 0.64 -7.96
N GLY A 20 7.77 -0.31 -8.63
CA GLY A 20 9.22 -0.50 -8.64
C GLY A 20 9.96 0.67 -9.32
N ALA A 21 9.73 1.90 -8.86
CA ALA A 21 10.55 3.04 -9.24
C ALA A 21 11.82 3.00 -8.39
N GLN A 22 12.94 2.78 -9.04
CA GLN A 22 14.28 2.97 -8.51
C GLN A 22 14.39 4.34 -7.84
N ALA A 23 14.36 4.37 -6.52
CA ALA A 23 14.87 5.51 -5.79
C ALA A 23 16.39 5.61 -6.05
N PRO A 24 16.95 6.80 -6.29
CA PRO A 24 18.38 6.95 -6.49
C PRO A 24 19.11 6.46 -5.25
N ALA A 25 20.03 5.55 -5.46
CA ALA A 25 20.90 4.98 -4.45
C ALA A 25 21.89 6.04 -3.95
N THR A 26 21.46 6.88 -2.99
CA THR A 26 22.36 7.64 -2.09
C THR A 26 21.59 8.15 -0.87
N ALA A 27 21.16 7.29 0.01
CA ALA A 27 20.90 7.65 1.39
C ALA A 27 21.33 6.47 2.27
N SER A 28 22.33 6.71 3.09
CA SER A 28 22.69 5.78 4.18
C SER A 28 21.46 5.51 5.04
N PRO A 29 21.26 4.27 5.53
CA PRO A 29 20.08 3.93 6.32
C PRO A 29 20.02 4.86 7.53
N THR A 30 18.99 5.67 7.59
CA THR A 30 18.73 6.57 8.72
C THR A 30 18.46 5.69 9.94
N ARG A 31 19.33 5.78 10.93
CA ARG A 31 19.30 4.96 12.13
C ARG A 31 17.99 5.20 12.88
N ILE A 32 17.19 4.17 13.08
CA ILE A 32 15.99 4.19 13.92
C ILE A 32 16.45 4.39 15.37
N GLN A 33 15.92 5.37 16.08
CA GLN A 33 16.04 5.47 17.53
C GLN A 33 14.84 4.70 18.13
N GLY A 34 15.10 3.49 18.64
CA GLY A 34 14.12 2.74 19.43
C GLY A 34 14.31 3.10 20.90
N GLU A 35 13.30 3.68 21.54
CA GLU A 35 13.17 3.66 23.01
C GLU A 35 12.44 2.38 23.39
N VAL A 36 12.91 1.70 24.44
CA VAL A 36 12.24 0.53 24.99
C VAL A 36 11.25 1.04 26.05
N ASP A 37 9.99 0.66 25.96
CA ASP A 37 9.00 0.94 27.00
C ASP A 37 9.43 0.23 28.31
N PRO A 38 9.74 0.98 29.37
CA PRO A 38 10.26 0.39 30.60
C PRO A 38 9.27 -0.55 31.32
N SER A 39 7.97 -0.49 30.98
CA SER A 39 6.95 -1.32 31.58
C SER A 39 6.70 -2.64 30.85
N THR A 40 6.93 -2.66 29.52
CA THR A 40 6.64 -3.82 28.66
C THR A 40 7.89 -4.42 28.02
N GLY A 41 9.01 -3.70 28.01
CA GLY A 41 10.22 -4.11 27.30
C GLY A 41 10.11 -4.04 25.78
N ALA A 42 8.97 -3.54 25.24
CA ALA A 42 8.71 -3.50 23.83
C ALA A 42 9.32 -2.25 23.16
N PRO A 43 9.82 -2.32 21.92
CA PRO A 43 10.41 -1.17 21.24
C PRO A 43 9.34 -0.20 20.76
N SER A 44 9.55 1.08 21.06
CA SER A 44 8.85 2.23 20.44
C SER A 44 9.71 2.78 19.32
N LEU A 45 9.24 2.69 18.09
CA LEU A 45 9.97 3.14 16.91
C LEU A 45 9.46 4.53 16.51
N MET A 46 10.30 5.55 16.70
CA MET A 46 10.01 6.92 16.22
C MET A 46 11.00 7.32 15.15
N PRO A 47 10.59 8.11 14.14
CA PRO A 47 11.51 8.72 13.18
C PRO A 47 12.54 9.59 13.91
N LYS A 48 13.78 9.63 13.39
CA LYS A 48 14.84 10.46 13.97
C LYS A 48 14.42 11.94 14.00
N GLY A 49 14.49 12.57 15.18
CA GLY A 49 14.11 13.96 15.39
C GLY A 49 12.63 14.19 15.67
N ALA A 50 11.80 13.14 15.68
CA ALA A 50 10.44 13.21 16.21
C ALA A 50 10.44 12.95 17.71
N SER A 51 9.58 13.65 18.45
CA SER A 51 9.44 13.48 19.89
C SER A 51 8.41 12.39 20.19
N THR A 52 8.65 11.59 21.24
CA THR A 52 7.60 10.72 21.79
C THR A 52 6.47 11.59 22.32
N PRO A 53 5.22 11.46 21.85
CA PRO A 53 4.16 12.43 22.09
C PRO A 53 3.91 12.75 23.57
N SER A 54 3.82 11.75 24.45
CA SER A 54 3.49 11.94 25.87
C SER A 54 4.68 12.37 26.75
N LYS A 55 5.91 12.39 26.19
CA LYS A 55 7.12 12.67 26.98
C LYS A 55 7.28 14.17 27.27
N GLY A 56 7.60 14.50 28.53
CA GLY A 56 7.95 15.85 28.95
C GLY A 56 6.78 16.80 29.17
N TRP A 57 5.57 16.27 29.37
CA TRP A 57 4.38 17.06 29.74
C TRP A 57 4.21 17.11 31.26
N SER A 58 4.10 18.32 31.81
CA SER A 58 3.80 18.55 33.23
C SER A 58 2.33 18.32 33.56
N ASP A 59 2.02 18.22 34.86
CA ASP A 59 0.62 18.09 35.32
C ASP A 59 -0.19 19.36 35.03
N ALA A 60 0.42 20.52 35.09
CA ALA A 60 -0.23 21.79 34.73
C ALA A 60 -0.68 21.82 33.26
N GLU A 61 0.14 21.29 32.34
CA GLU A 61 -0.16 21.18 30.90
C GLU A 61 -1.21 20.12 30.61
N LYS A 62 -1.52 19.22 31.54
CA LYS A 62 -2.56 18.19 31.45
C LYS A 62 -3.80 18.52 32.29
N SER A 63 -3.84 19.66 32.94
CA SER A 63 -4.99 20.08 33.73
C SER A 63 -6.26 20.26 32.89
N ASP A 64 -7.43 20.24 33.52
CA ASP A 64 -8.70 20.49 32.85
C ASP A 64 -8.73 21.84 32.13
N ALA A 65 -8.12 22.86 32.73
CA ALA A 65 -7.99 24.18 32.09
C ALA A 65 -7.14 24.11 30.81
N ALA A 66 -6.03 23.35 30.82
CA ALA A 66 -5.19 23.13 29.64
C ALA A 66 -5.97 22.36 28.54
N VAL A 67 -6.73 21.33 28.92
CA VAL A 67 -7.59 20.58 27.99
C VAL A 67 -8.68 21.47 27.37
N GLN A 68 -9.32 22.32 28.16
CA GLN A 68 -10.31 23.29 27.64
C GLN A 68 -9.64 24.27 26.63
N ARG A 69 -8.46 24.77 26.97
CA ARG A 69 -7.70 25.66 26.08
C ARG A 69 -7.32 24.97 24.77
N ALA A 70 -6.86 23.73 24.83
CA ALA A 70 -6.58 22.93 23.65
C ALA A 70 -7.80 22.76 22.73
N ASN A 71 -8.97 22.47 23.29
CA ASN A 71 -10.20 22.35 22.50
C ASN A 71 -10.59 23.67 21.83
N THR A 72 -10.36 24.81 22.49
CA THR A 72 -10.54 26.14 21.89
C THR A 72 -9.59 26.33 20.70
N VAL A 73 -8.31 26.00 20.88
CA VAL A 73 -7.29 26.08 19.82
C VAL A 73 -7.65 25.15 18.66
N LEU A 74 -8.01 23.91 18.88
CA LEU A 74 -8.41 23.00 17.80
C LEU A 74 -9.63 23.50 17.03
N THR A 75 -10.58 24.15 17.73
CA THR A 75 -11.73 24.79 17.07
C THR A 75 -11.31 25.96 16.19
N ALA A 76 -10.33 26.77 16.63
CA ALA A 76 -9.76 27.85 15.83
C ALA A 76 -9.01 27.29 14.59
N VAL A 77 -8.22 26.24 14.77
CA VAL A 77 -7.56 25.52 13.66
C VAL A 77 -8.60 25.08 12.63
N GLN A 78 -9.66 24.36 13.04
CA GLN A 78 -10.69 23.92 12.10
C GLN A 78 -11.32 25.09 11.34
N ARG A 79 -11.59 26.21 12.03
CA ARG A 79 -12.14 27.42 11.42
C ARG A 79 -11.16 28.02 10.40
N ALA A 80 -9.85 28.08 10.71
CA ALA A 80 -8.83 28.57 9.79
C ALA A 80 -8.83 27.74 8.48
N TYR A 81 -8.85 26.41 8.60
CA TYR A 81 -8.93 25.54 7.43
C TYR A 81 -10.23 25.72 6.62
N GLN A 82 -11.36 25.89 7.28
CA GLN A 82 -12.68 26.06 6.63
C GLN A 82 -12.85 27.43 5.98
N SER A 83 -12.26 28.49 6.56
CA SER A 83 -12.39 29.88 6.08
C SER A 83 -11.41 30.21 4.95
N ALA A 84 -10.32 29.48 4.79
CA ALA A 84 -9.39 29.67 3.71
C ALA A 84 -10.09 29.49 2.35
N LYS A 85 -10.05 30.50 1.47
CA LYS A 85 -10.69 30.42 0.14
C LYS A 85 -10.09 29.29 -0.69
N GLN A 86 -8.81 29.11 -0.57
CA GLN A 86 -8.03 28.04 -1.17
C GLN A 86 -6.90 27.64 -0.23
N LEU A 87 -6.39 26.44 -0.36
CA LEU A 87 -5.31 25.94 0.48
C LEU A 87 -4.48 24.94 -0.33
N SER A 88 -3.17 25.03 -0.18
CA SER A 88 -2.28 24.01 -0.72
C SER A 88 -1.28 23.58 0.35
N ASP A 89 -0.85 22.35 0.30
CA ASP A 89 0.24 21.82 1.13
C ASP A 89 0.97 20.67 0.43
N ARG A 90 2.21 20.53 0.81
CA ARG A 90 3.03 19.37 0.47
C ARG A 90 3.49 18.71 1.77
N ALA A 91 2.66 17.83 2.30
CA ALA A 91 2.94 17.14 3.53
C ALA A 91 3.98 16.04 3.32
N ARG A 92 5.00 15.99 4.18
CA ARG A 92 5.98 14.90 4.22
C ARG A 92 5.68 14.00 5.43
N ILE A 93 5.52 12.72 5.18
CA ILE A 93 5.23 11.72 6.20
C ILE A 93 6.42 10.79 6.32
N THR A 94 6.97 10.67 7.51
CA THR A 94 8.03 9.73 7.82
C THR A 94 7.49 8.66 8.77
N ILE A 95 7.65 7.40 8.41
CA ILE A 95 7.12 6.25 9.15
C ILE A 95 8.30 5.41 9.63
N ALA A 96 8.40 5.20 10.94
CA ALA A 96 9.39 4.30 11.51
C ALA A 96 8.78 2.91 11.71
N MET A 97 9.27 1.92 10.98
CA MET A 97 8.86 0.53 11.04
C MET A 97 10.01 -0.38 11.45
N PRO A 98 9.76 -1.61 11.95
CA PRO A 98 10.82 -2.56 12.26
C PRO A 98 11.78 -2.85 11.10
N ALA A 99 11.29 -2.74 9.85
CA ALA A 99 12.08 -2.96 8.64
C ALA A 99 12.91 -1.74 8.19
N GLY A 100 12.73 -0.56 8.82
CA GLY A 100 13.40 0.68 8.45
C GLY A 100 12.48 1.90 8.48
N VAL A 101 12.94 3.00 7.90
CA VAL A 101 12.19 4.25 7.77
C VAL A 101 11.65 4.35 6.35
N GLN A 102 10.38 4.69 6.22
CA GLN A 102 9.71 4.96 4.96
C GLN A 102 9.29 6.42 4.92
N GLU A 103 9.44 7.06 3.76
CA GLU A 103 9.00 8.44 3.53
C GLU A 103 7.94 8.47 2.42
N GLU A 104 6.91 9.25 2.66
CA GLU A 104 5.81 9.51 1.73
C GLU A 104 5.59 11.01 1.60
N VAL A 105 5.17 11.45 0.41
CA VAL A 105 4.77 12.83 0.16
C VAL A 105 3.31 12.86 -0.26
N VAL A 106 2.53 13.75 0.37
CA VAL A 106 1.13 13.99 0.03
C VAL A 106 1.01 15.44 -0.44
N ASP A 107 0.70 15.62 -1.73
CA ASP A 107 0.36 16.92 -2.29
C ASP A 107 -1.16 17.14 -2.15
N LEU A 108 -1.54 18.24 -1.51
CA LEU A 108 -2.92 18.61 -1.27
C LEU A 108 -3.21 19.97 -1.89
N THR A 109 -4.35 20.09 -2.55
CA THR A 109 -4.83 21.36 -3.11
C THR A 109 -6.33 21.44 -2.90
N PHE A 110 -6.79 22.51 -2.28
CA PHE A 110 -8.21 22.81 -2.07
C PHE A 110 -8.55 24.08 -2.82
N GLY A 111 -9.49 23.97 -3.74
CA GLY A 111 -10.05 25.08 -4.50
C GLY A 111 -11.29 25.68 -3.83
N ALA A 112 -12.17 26.26 -4.65
CA ALA A 112 -13.44 26.80 -4.18
C ALA A 112 -14.42 25.69 -3.81
N GLY A 113 -15.26 25.93 -2.82
CA GLY A 113 -16.29 24.98 -2.40
C GLY A 113 -15.73 23.63 -1.97
N ASN A 114 -16.14 22.57 -2.65
CA ASN A 114 -15.72 21.19 -2.39
C ASN A 114 -14.52 20.73 -3.24
N ASP A 115 -14.00 21.60 -4.10
CA ASP A 115 -12.90 21.22 -4.99
C ASP A 115 -11.66 20.87 -4.20
N VAL A 116 -11.16 19.66 -4.43
CA VAL A 116 -9.94 19.15 -3.78
C VAL A 116 -9.19 18.20 -4.69
N SER A 117 -7.88 18.26 -4.63
CA SER A 117 -6.96 17.27 -5.21
C SER A 117 -6.00 16.80 -4.13
N ILE A 118 -5.92 15.50 -3.93
CA ILE A 118 -5.00 14.84 -2.99
C ILE A 118 -4.22 13.81 -3.79
N ARG A 119 -2.91 13.95 -3.86
CA ARG A 119 -2.03 12.98 -4.47
C ARG A 119 -1.13 12.37 -3.40
N ALA A 120 -1.21 11.07 -3.24
CA ALA A 120 -0.42 10.31 -2.28
C ALA A 120 0.07 9.02 -2.95
N GLY A 121 1.40 8.81 -2.98
CA GLY A 121 2.00 7.65 -3.60
C GLY A 121 1.53 7.44 -5.04
N SER A 122 0.94 6.28 -5.31
CA SER A 122 0.47 5.87 -6.65
C SER A 122 -0.97 6.28 -6.97
N VAL A 123 -1.62 7.11 -6.16
CA VAL A 123 -3.03 7.47 -6.36
C VAL A 123 -3.26 8.97 -6.28
N GLN A 124 -4.27 9.43 -7.02
CA GLN A 124 -4.82 10.76 -6.89
C GLN A 124 -6.33 10.69 -6.65
N MET A 125 -6.79 11.39 -5.63
CA MET A 125 -8.20 11.63 -5.36
C MET A 125 -8.53 13.07 -5.70
N LEU A 126 -9.62 13.29 -6.42
CA LEU A 126 -10.10 14.62 -6.75
C LEU A 126 -11.59 14.72 -6.46
N ALA A 127 -12.03 15.90 -6.04
CA ALA A 127 -13.40 16.32 -6.17
C ALA A 127 -13.42 17.62 -6.96
N VAL A 128 -14.28 17.69 -7.98
CA VAL A 128 -14.39 18.85 -8.87
C VAL A 128 -15.88 19.06 -9.15
N GLY A 129 -16.41 20.21 -8.76
CA GLY A 129 -17.83 20.50 -8.85
C GLY A 129 -18.67 19.51 -8.01
N ASP A 130 -19.47 18.68 -8.66
CA ASP A 130 -20.35 17.68 -8.03
C ASP A 130 -19.84 16.23 -8.17
N THR A 131 -18.62 16.04 -8.63
CA THR A 131 -18.10 14.71 -8.96
C THR A 131 -16.75 14.46 -8.26
N ALA A 132 -16.65 13.30 -7.61
CA ALA A 132 -15.39 12.79 -7.05
C ALA A 132 -14.77 11.75 -7.99
N TYR A 133 -13.46 11.76 -8.06
CA TYR A 133 -12.65 10.88 -8.90
C TYR A 133 -11.58 10.19 -8.07
N PHE A 134 -11.33 8.94 -8.36
CA PHE A 134 -10.18 8.19 -7.89
C PHE A 134 -9.38 7.73 -9.10
N VAL A 135 -8.12 8.12 -9.14
CA VAL A 135 -7.24 7.94 -10.30
C VAL A 135 -5.96 7.28 -9.82
N PRO A 136 -5.70 6.02 -10.16
CA PRO A 136 -4.39 5.44 -9.95
C PRO A 136 -3.37 6.11 -10.89
N ASN A 137 -2.14 6.30 -10.42
CA ASN A 137 -1.05 6.77 -11.26
C ASN A 137 -0.54 5.64 -12.16
N GLU A 138 -0.63 4.40 -11.67
CA GLU A 138 -0.28 3.17 -12.38
C GLU A 138 -1.24 2.04 -11.99
N PRO A 139 -1.90 1.39 -12.95
CA PRO A 139 -1.95 1.75 -14.38
C PRO A 139 -2.70 3.07 -14.60
N ALA A 140 -2.17 3.93 -15.48
CA ALA A 140 -2.70 5.28 -15.70
C ALA A 140 -3.84 5.34 -16.74
N ASP A 141 -4.44 4.20 -17.08
CA ASP A 141 -5.43 4.02 -18.16
C ASP A 141 -6.87 4.01 -17.69
N LYS A 142 -7.10 4.04 -16.36
CA LYS A 142 -8.44 3.95 -15.77
C LYS A 142 -8.67 5.00 -14.69
N PHE A 143 -9.91 5.30 -14.43
CA PHE A 143 -10.37 6.08 -13.29
C PHE A 143 -11.74 5.63 -12.83
N MET A 144 -12.07 5.89 -11.58
CA MET A 144 -13.41 5.73 -11.03
C MET A 144 -13.98 7.12 -10.72
N SER A 145 -15.26 7.32 -11.01
CA SER A 145 -15.97 8.54 -10.64
C SER A 145 -17.26 8.24 -9.90
N ARG A 146 -17.65 9.16 -9.03
CA ARG A 146 -18.89 9.10 -8.28
C ARG A 146 -19.46 10.50 -8.09
N LYS A 147 -20.76 10.65 -8.25
CA LYS A 147 -21.44 11.90 -7.89
C LYS A 147 -21.29 12.13 -6.39
N MET A 148 -20.97 13.36 -6.01
CA MET A 148 -20.77 13.68 -4.60
C MET A 148 -22.10 13.63 -3.83
N GLU A 149 -22.03 12.98 -2.68
CA GLU A 149 -23.09 12.91 -1.67
C GLU A 149 -22.57 13.60 -0.40
N GLY A 150 -22.94 14.85 -0.21
CA GLY A 150 -22.41 15.69 0.88
C GLY A 150 -21.11 16.39 0.49
N ASN A 151 -20.01 16.06 1.12
CA ASN A 151 -18.70 16.65 0.84
C ASN A 151 -17.68 15.63 0.32
N ALA A 152 -16.48 16.07 -0.06
CA ALA A 152 -15.46 15.18 -0.60
C ALA A 152 -15.03 14.11 0.42
N SER A 153 -14.94 14.44 1.72
CA SER A 153 -14.60 13.46 2.76
C SER A 153 -15.57 12.28 2.80
N SER A 154 -16.89 12.56 2.82
CA SER A 154 -17.92 11.52 2.87
C SER A 154 -17.92 10.69 1.59
N THR A 155 -17.75 11.34 0.43
CA THR A 155 -17.76 10.67 -0.86
C THR A 155 -16.52 9.78 -1.04
N PHE A 156 -15.34 10.23 -0.69
CA PHE A 156 -14.12 9.40 -0.75
C PHE A 156 -14.21 8.20 0.19
N ALA A 157 -14.70 8.40 1.43
CA ALA A 157 -14.92 7.30 2.36
C ALA A 157 -15.90 6.24 1.83
N ALA A 158 -16.93 6.68 1.07
CA ALA A 158 -17.89 5.78 0.44
C ALA A 158 -17.37 5.13 -0.86
N MET A 159 -16.45 5.79 -1.58
CA MET A 159 -15.81 5.23 -2.77
C MET A 159 -14.84 4.11 -2.42
N ILE A 160 -14.05 4.29 -1.38
CA ILE A 160 -13.01 3.33 -0.97
C ILE A 160 -13.09 3.14 0.56
N PRO A 161 -13.94 2.23 1.02
CA PRO A 161 -14.07 1.94 2.44
C PRO A 161 -12.74 1.54 3.07
N GLY A 162 -12.38 2.17 4.19
CA GLY A 162 -11.14 1.89 4.91
C GLY A 162 -9.91 2.61 4.39
N MET A 163 -10.02 3.43 3.33
CA MET A 163 -8.93 4.31 2.92
C MET A 163 -8.91 5.58 3.77
N TYR A 164 -7.74 5.98 4.21
CA TYR A 164 -7.52 7.20 4.98
C TYR A 164 -6.54 8.12 4.26
N VAL A 165 -6.82 9.40 4.32
CA VAL A 165 -5.84 10.43 3.94
C VAL A 165 -4.94 10.64 5.17
N PRO A 166 -3.64 10.37 5.09
CA PRO A 166 -2.76 10.38 6.26
C PRO A 166 -2.35 11.81 6.69
N THR A 167 -3.24 12.78 6.51
CA THR A 167 -3.08 14.18 6.93
C THR A 167 -4.42 14.74 7.40
N PRO A 168 -4.44 15.73 8.31
CA PRO A 168 -5.69 16.22 8.88
C PRO A 168 -6.45 17.18 7.95
N HIS A 169 -5.85 17.67 6.87
CA HIS A 169 -6.37 18.75 6.02
C HIS A 169 -7.80 18.53 5.53
N LEU A 170 -8.06 17.36 4.93
CA LEU A 170 -9.37 17.06 4.36
C LEU A 170 -10.44 17.03 5.45
N ALA A 171 -10.16 16.36 6.57
CA ALA A 171 -11.10 16.23 7.68
C ALA A 171 -11.32 17.55 8.43
N LEU A 172 -10.30 18.42 8.53
CA LEU A 172 -10.45 19.77 9.09
C LEU A 172 -11.32 20.64 8.20
N ARG A 173 -11.07 20.61 6.88
CA ARG A 173 -11.77 21.47 5.93
C ARG A 173 -13.19 20.98 5.62
N GLN A 174 -13.34 19.69 5.47
CA GLN A 174 -14.60 19.01 5.09
C GLN A 174 -14.85 17.83 6.02
N PRO A 175 -15.24 18.05 7.28
CA PRO A 175 -15.43 16.99 8.25
C PRO A 175 -16.57 16.05 7.85
N LEU A 176 -16.48 14.80 8.27
CA LEU A 176 -17.60 13.86 8.17
C LEU A 176 -18.77 14.34 9.03
N PRO A 177 -20.03 14.05 8.63
CA PRO A 177 -21.20 14.40 9.43
C PRO A 177 -21.09 13.84 10.86
N GLY A 178 -21.25 14.72 11.86
CA GLY A 178 -21.17 14.35 13.27
C GLY A 178 -19.77 14.15 13.84
N ALA A 179 -18.71 14.29 13.03
CA ALA A 179 -17.33 14.20 13.53
C ALA A 179 -17.00 15.37 14.46
N LYS A 180 -16.24 15.09 15.53
CA LYS A 180 -15.65 16.11 16.38
C LYS A 180 -14.38 16.63 15.77
N THR A 181 -13.97 17.88 16.10
CA THR A 181 -12.72 18.45 15.58
C THR A 181 -11.51 17.57 15.87
N VAL A 182 -11.46 16.93 17.04
CA VAL A 182 -10.35 16.03 17.40
C VAL A 182 -10.24 14.83 16.47
N ASP A 183 -11.35 14.38 15.87
CA ASP A 183 -11.35 13.22 14.98
C ASP A 183 -10.55 13.47 13.69
N ALA A 184 -10.41 14.74 13.29
CA ALA A 184 -9.60 15.13 12.13
C ALA A 184 -8.11 14.77 12.31
N PHE A 185 -7.65 14.71 13.55
CA PHE A 185 -6.25 14.42 13.87
C PHE A 185 -5.98 12.92 14.11
N SER A 186 -7.01 12.08 14.06
CA SER A 186 -6.83 10.63 14.19
C SER A 186 -6.15 10.00 12.96
N VAL A 187 -6.21 10.66 11.81
CA VAL A 187 -5.59 10.28 10.53
C VAL A 187 -5.68 8.76 10.23
N GLY A 188 -6.78 8.16 10.65
CA GLY A 188 -7.08 6.74 10.45
C GLY A 188 -6.39 5.75 11.39
N VAL A 189 -5.49 6.18 12.27
CA VAL A 189 -4.72 5.28 13.15
C VAL A 189 -5.07 5.40 14.63
N MET A 190 -5.70 6.51 15.05
CA MET A 190 -6.11 6.72 16.45
C MET A 190 -7.61 6.48 16.60
N LYS A 191 -8.00 5.49 17.40
CA LYS A 191 -9.41 5.27 17.79
C LYS A 191 -9.71 5.98 19.10
N GLY A 192 -10.88 6.59 19.20
CA GLY A 192 -11.32 7.26 20.44
C GLY A 192 -10.43 8.41 20.87
N ALA A 193 -9.84 9.16 19.92
CA ALA A 193 -8.95 10.26 20.21
C ALA A 193 -9.61 11.32 21.11
N ALA A 194 -8.90 11.71 22.16
CA ALA A 194 -9.32 12.74 23.09
C ALA A 194 -8.15 13.67 23.41
N VAL A 195 -8.47 14.94 23.67
CA VAL A 195 -7.48 15.92 24.13
C VAL A 195 -7.01 15.57 25.53
N LYS A 196 -5.70 15.59 25.76
CA LYS A 196 -5.04 15.22 27.03
C LYS A 196 -4.13 16.31 27.57
N GLY A 197 -3.81 17.34 26.80
CA GLY A 197 -2.94 18.42 27.26
C GLY A 197 -2.80 19.54 26.26
N PHE A 198 -2.29 20.66 26.76
CA PHE A 198 -1.95 21.86 26.00
C PHE A 198 -0.72 22.52 26.58
N ARG A 199 0.18 22.95 25.72
CA ARG A 199 1.29 23.85 26.06
C ARG A 199 1.54 24.83 24.93
N GLU A 200 2.17 25.95 25.28
CA GLU A 200 2.53 26.96 24.30
C GLU A 200 3.94 27.53 24.54
N SER A 201 4.54 27.94 23.47
CA SER A 201 5.82 28.66 23.43
C SER A 201 5.73 29.75 22.36
N PRO A 202 6.68 30.65 22.26
CA PRO A 202 6.61 31.76 21.30
C PRO A 202 6.35 31.24 19.85
N GLY A 203 5.18 31.60 19.30
CA GLY A 203 4.76 31.25 17.94
C GLY A 203 4.25 29.82 17.75
N ILE A 204 4.25 28.98 18.80
CA ILE A 204 3.91 27.54 18.71
C ILE A 204 2.89 27.18 19.79
N GLN A 205 1.87 26.45 19.40
CA GLN A 205 0.93 25.78 20.29
C GLN A 205 0.99 24.27 20.05
N GLU A 206 0.99 23.50 21.12
CA GLU A 206 1.02 22.04 21.03
C GLU A 206 -0.16 21.43 21.80
N VAL A 207 -0.84 20.51 21.15
CA VAL A 207 -1.95 19.74 21.73
C VAL A 207 -1.58 18.30 21.83
N LEU A 208 -1.67 17.74 23.03
CA LEU A 208 -1.52 16.31 23.28
C LEU A 208 -2.86 15.60 23.10
N LEU A 209 -2.86 14.58 22.24
CA LEU A 209 -3.99 13.70 22.02
C LEU A 209 -3.64 12.28 22.48
N ALA A 210 -4.62 11.54 22.97
CA ALA A 210 -4.50 10.10 23.20
C ALA A 210 -5.81 9.38 22.87
N GLY A 211 -5.69 8.15 22.40
CA GLY A 211 -6.78 7.24 22.11
C GLY A 211 -6.36 5.81 22.44
N ASP A 212 -7.13 4.81 22.01
CA ASP A 212 -6.90 3.40 22.33
C ASP A 212 -5.50 2.95 21.87
N GLY A 213 -4.54 2.86 22.80
CA GLY A 213 -3.17 2.44 22.53
C GLY A 213 -2.34 3.40 21.66
N SER A 214 -2.84 4.61 21.43
CA SER A 214 -2.21 5.62 20.57
C SER A 214 -2.09 6.97 21.24
N GLU A 215 -1.11 7.75 20.86
CA GLU A 215 -0.90 9.12 21.30
C GLU A 215 -0.35 9.99 20.17
N ALA A 216 -0.64 11.30 20.21
CA ALA A 216 -0.11 12.24 19.24
C ALA A 216 0.16 13.62 19.85
N VAL A 217 1.13 14.32 19.31
CA VAL A 217 1.30 15.77 19.49
C VAL A 217 1.01 16.47 18.18
N VAL A 218 0.09 17.40 18.22
CA VAL A 218 -0.22 18.31 17.10
C VAL A 218 0.46 19.64 17.37
N THR A 219 1.34 20.06 16.49
CA THR A 219 2.03 21.35 16.56
C THR A 219 1.37 22.34 15.61
N ILE A 220 0.97 23.48 16.14
CA ILE A 220 0.17 24.51 15.47
C ILE A 220 0.96 25.80 15.44
N ASP A 221 0.93 26.50 14.32
CA ASP A 221 1.41 27.87 14.21
C ASP A 221 0.40 28.82 14.88
N ALA A 222 0.85 29.55 15.92
CA ALA A 222 -0.04 30.41 16.69
C ALA A 222 -0.54 31.64 15.93
N ALA A 223 0.15 32.05 14.85
CA ALA A 223 -0.22 33.23 14.07
C ALA A 223 -1.21 32.89 12.94
N THR A 224 -1.03 31.75 12.30
CA THR A 224 -1.86 31.30 11.16
C THR A 224 -2.94 30.31 11.54
N GLU A 225 -2.86 29.73 12.73
CA GLU A 225 -3.72 28.63 13.20
C GLU A 225 -3.64 27.37 12.31
N PHE A 226 -2.62 27.26 11.44
CA PHE A 226 -2.40 26.05 10.63
C PHE A 226 -1.52 25.04 11.35
N VAL A 227 -1.77 23.76 11.08
CA VAL A 227 -0.96 22.66 11.62
C VAL A 227 0.39 22.61 10.91
N ARG A 228 1.48 22.62 11.68
CA ARG A 228 2.86 22.51 11.18
C ARG A 228 3.37 21.07 11.18
N SER A 229 2.99 20.30 12.20
CA SER A 229 3.39 18.91 12.28
C SER A 229 2.48 18.10 13.19
N MET A 230 2.54 16.79 13.02
CA MET A 230 1.97 15.80 13.92
C MET A 230 2.99 14.69 14.14
N SER A 231 3.29 14.38 15.39
CA SER A 231 4.03 13.18 15.77
C SER A 231 3.07 12.22 16.42
N ILE A 232 2.95 11.01 15.89
CA ILE A 232 1.96 10.02 16.30
C ILE A 232 2.69 8.74 16.67
N LEU A 233 2.30 8.12 17.78
CA LEU A 233 2.76 6.81 18.19
C LEU A 233 1.54 5.91 18.41
N PHE A 234 1.48 4.75 17.78
CA PHE A 234 0.33 3.85 17.87
C PHE A 234 0.76 2.39 17.81
N THR A 235 -0.11 1.52 18.28
CA THR A 235 0.06 0.06 18.20
C THR A 235 -0.76 -0.47 17.02
N PRO A 236 -0.13 -0.92 15.93
CA PRO A 236 -0.87 -1.47 14.80
C PRO A 236 -1.38 -2.88 15.09
N GLU A 237 -2.54 -3.22 14.54
CA GLU A 237 -3.06 -4.58 14.60
C GLU A 237 -2.14 -5.54 13.82
N GLY A 238 -1.83 -6.70 14.39
CA GLY A 238 -1.04 -7.76 13.74
C GLY A 238 0.47 -7.71 13.98
N LEU A 239 0.97 -6.74 14.75
CA LEU A 239 2.33 -6.79 15.31
C LEU A 239 2.34 -7.45 16.69
N PRO A 240 3.52 -7.93 17.17
CA PRO A 240 3.66 -8.41 18.54
C PRO A 240 3.20 -7.38 19.57
N ASP A 241 2.63 -7.86 20.68
CA ASP A 241 2.15 -7.00 21.76
C ASP A 241 3.22 -6.02 22.22
N GLY A 242 2.83 -4.75 22.37
CA GLY A 242 3.68 -3.68 22.85
C GLY A 242 4.55 -3.00 21.78
N VAL A 243 4.65 -3.51 20.56
CA VAL A 243 5.39 -2.83 19.47
C VAL A 243 4.59 -1.63 19.00
N LYS A 244 5.18 -0.43 19.10
CA LYS A 244 4.57 0.82 18.62
C LYS A 244 5.30 1.35 17.40
N ILE A 245 4.53 1.88 16.46
CA ILE A 245 5.03 2.53 15.24
C ILE A 245 4.82 4.03 15.34
N GLY A 246 5.84 4.80 14.97
CA GLY A 246 5.80 6.25 14.95
C GLY A 246 5.63 6.83 13.57
N PHE A 247 4.77 7.82 13.45
CA PHE A 247 4.65 8.72 12.30
C PHE A 247 5.11 10.13 12.69
N ASP A 248 5.85 10.76 11.81
CA ASP A 248 6.11 12.20 11.86
C ASP A 248 5.61 12.82 10.55
N ILE A 249 4.65 13.73 10.66
CA ILE A 249 4.01 14.40 9.53
C ILE A 249 4.42 15.87 9.59
N ARG A 250 5.14 16.35 8.59
CA ARG A 250 5.52 17.76 8.43
C ARG A 250 4.68 18.42 7.37
N MET A 251 4.14 19.58 7.69
CA MET A 251 3.18 20.30 6.88
C MET A 251 3.61 21.76 6.71
N THR A 252 3.35 22.32 5.53
CA THR A 252 3.62 23.71 5.17
C THR A 252 2.42 24.31 4.44
N PRO A 253 1.23 24.34 5.10
CA PRO A 253 0.02 24.80 4.45
C PRO A 253 0.14 26.29 4.05
N SER A 254 -0.40 26.60 2.88
CA SER A 254 -0.42 27.93 2.30
C SER A 254 -1.81 28.25 1.76
N ASP A 255 -2.35 29.40 2.11
CA ASP A 255 -3.60 29.95 1.58
C ASP A 255 -3.38 30.91 0.41
N ALA A 256 -2.14 30.98 -0.11
CA ALA A 256 -1.81 31.76 -1.29
C ALA A 256 -2.63 31.30 -2.53
N PRO A 257 -2.87 32.22 -3.48
CA PRO A 257 -3.59 31.88 -4.71
C PRO A 257 -2.97 30.68 -5.44
N LEU A 258 -3.84 29.76 -5.85
CA LEU A 258 -3.43 28.60 -6.62
C LEU A 258 -2.97 29.02 -8.02
N GLU A 259 -1.84 28.51 -8.49
CA GLU A 259 -1.38 28.72 -9.86
C GLU A 259 -2.36 28.17 -10.91
N LYS A 260 -3.04 27.07 -10.58
CA LYS A 260 -4.04 26.42 -11.43
C LYS A 260 -5.22 25.95 -10.59
N PRO A 261 -6.45 26.03 -11.12
CA PRO A 261 -7.61 25.50 -10.43
C PRO A 261 -7.52 23.97 -10.31
N VAL A 262 -8.21 23.42 -9.32
CA VAL A 262 -8.42 21.96 -9.23
C VAL A 262 -9.28 21.56 -10.43
N ALA A 263 -8.78 20.63 -11.23
CA ALA A 263 -9.47 20.13 -12.42
C ALA A 263 -9.18 18.66 -12.63
N PHE A 264 -10.13 17.96 -13.22
CA PHE A 264 -9.96 16.58 -13.67
C PHE A 264 -9.93 16.54 -15.20
N ASP A 265 -8.93 15.87 -15.75
CA ASP A 265 -8.84 15.54 -17.16
C ASP A 265 -8.78 14.02 -17.31
N ALA A 266 -9.80 13.45 -17.92
CA ALA A 266 -9.85 12.01 -18.21
C ALA A 266 -8.76 11.60 -19.22
N GLY A 267 -8.40 12.50 -20.15
CA GLY A 267 -7.46 12.18 -21.22
C GLY A 267 -7.91 10.96 -22.02
N LYS A 268 -7.07 9.92 -22.05
CA LYS A 268 -7.37 8.63 -22.70
C LYS A 268 -7.85 7.56 -21.72
N ARG A 269 -8.13 7.92 -20.46
CA ARG A 269 -8.50 6.97 -19.42
C ARG A 269 -9.93 6.47 -19.60
N THR A 270 -10.16 5.21 -19.25
CA THR A 270 -11.48 4.58 -19.24
C THR A 270 -12.12 4.68 -17.86
N ALA A 271 -13.38 5.08 -17.81
CA ALA A 271 -14.15 5.07 -16.56
C ALA A 271 -14.52 3.64 -16.16
N VAL A 272 -14.31 3.31 -14.90
CA VAL A 272 -14.75 2.04 -14.29
C VAL A 272 -15.67 2.31 -13.10
N SER A 273 -16.51 1.33 -12.76
CA SER A 273 -17.53 1.48 -11.70
C SER A 273 -17.13 0.86 -10.37
N LYS A 274 -16.13 0.00 -10.34
CA LYS A 274 -15.65 -0.70 -9.12
C LYS A 274 -14.17 -0.45 -8.90
N VAL A 275 -13.78 -0.43 -7.64
CA VAL A 275 -12.39 -0.26 -7.22
C VAL A 275 -11.51 -1.39 -7.74
N GLU A 276 -12.03 -2.61 -7.76
CA GLU A 276 -11.32 -3.79 -8.26
C GLU A 276 -10.93 -3.63 -9.73
N ASP A 277 -11.81 -3.02 -10.53
CA ASP A 277 -11.59 -2.81 -11.96
C ASP A 277 -10.49 -1.78 -12.24
N LEU A 278 -10.20 -0.86 -11.30
CA LEU A 278 -9.09 0.10 -11.42
C LEU A 278 -7.74 -0.60 -11.51
N PHE A 279 -7.60 -1.67 -10.74
CA PHE A 279 -6.36 -2.44 -10.61
C PHE A 279 -6.47 -3.82 -11.28
N ALA A 280 -7.64 -4.09 -11.90
CA ALA A 280 -7.77 -5.28 -12.72
C ALA A 280 -6.75 -5.21 -13.86
N PRO A 281 -6.01 -6.29 -14.10
CA PRO A 281 -5.18 -6.36 -15.29
C PRO A 281 -6.05 -6.05 -16.52
N PRO A 282 -5.49 -5.47 -17.57
CA PRO A 282 -6.20 -5.30 -18.84
C PRO A 282 -6.81 -6.65 -19.25
N PRO A 283 -7.96 -6.65 -19.94
CA PRO A 283 -8.54 -7.90 -20.44
C PRO A 283 -7.43 -8.72 -21.11
N ASP A 284 -7.50 -10.05 -20.97
CA ASP A 284 -6.45 -11.05 -21.21
C ASP A 284 -5.57 -10.86 -22.47
N ASP A 285 -5.91 -9.92 -23.34
CA ASP A 285 -5.17 -9.63 -24.59
C ASP A 285 -4.04 -8.58 -24.46
N GLU A 286 -3.97 -7.79 -23.35
CA GLU A 286 -2.94 -6.74 -23.19
C GLU A 286 -2.47 -6.55 -21.75
N VAL A 287 -1.64 -7.46 -21.25
CA VAL A 287 -0.86 -7.20 -20.00
C VAL A 287 0.23 -6.18 -20.32
N PRO A 288 0.25 -4.98 -19.68
CA PRO A 288 1.26 -3.98 -19.94
C PRO A 288 2.66 -4.52 -19.75
N GLY A 289 3.50 -4.38 -20.79
CA GLY A 289 4.86 -4.89 -20.77
C GLY A 289 5.02 -6.33 -21.24
N MET A 290 3.94 -7.12 -21.37
CA MET A 290 4.04 -8.46 -21.93
C MET A 290 4.56 -8.42 -23.37
N THR A 291 5.59 -9.22 -23.61
CA THR A 291 6.24 -9.35 -24.92
C THR A 291 5.68 -10.52 -25.72
N VAL A 292 4.85 -11.37 -25.09
CA VAL A 292 4.30 -12.60 -25.68
C VAL A 292 2.79 -12.63 -25.48
N LYS A 293 2.05 -12.86 -26.55
CA LYS A 293 0.58 -12.97 -26.54
C LYS A 293 0.14 -14.45 -26.50
N GLU A 294 -1.08 -14.69 -26.01
CA GLU A 294 -1.70 -16.01 -26.12
C GLU A 294 -1.70 -16.53 -27.56
N GLY A 295 -1.47 -17.82 -27.71
CA GLY A 295 -1.33 -18.49 -29.00
C GLY A 295 0.06 -18.36 -29.65
N GLN A 296 0.95 -17.50 -29.13
CA GLN A 296 2.33 -17.40 -29.63
C GLN A 296 3.25 -18.44 -28.97
N PRO A 297 4.38 -18.81 -29.60
CA PRO A 297 5.38 -19.66 -28.97
C PRO A 297 5.83 -19.10 -27.63
N ALA A 298 5.73 -19.91 -26.57
CA ALA A 298 6.13 -19.54 -25.22
C ALA A 298 7.67 -19.48 -25.14
N PRO A 299 8.26 -18.36 -24.69
CA PRO A 299 9.68 -18.28 -24.42
C PRO A 299 10.09 -19.29 -23.35
N LEU A 300 11.15 -20.03 -23.62
CA LEU A 300 11.73 -20.99 -22.70
C LEU A 300 13.11 -20.50 -22.23
N ALA A 301 13.58 -21.02 -21.11
CA ALA A 301 14.91 -20.79 -20.57
C ALA A 301 15.40 -22.01 -19.80
N THR A 302 16.70 -22.00 -19.55
CA THR A 302 17.32 -22.93 -18.61
C THR A 302 17.23 -22.32 -17.21
N LEU A 303 16.65 -23.04 -16.28
CA LEU A 303 16.51 -22.68 -14.86
C LEU A 303 17.52 -23.44 -14.01
N THR A 304 17.70 -23.00 -12.78
CA THR A 304 18.55 -23.69 -11.81
C THR A 304 17.67 -24.47 -10.82
N THR A 305 17.93 -25.75 -10.66
CA THR A 305 17.28 -26.59 -9.66
C THR A 305 17.83 -26.29 -8.27
N MET A 306 17.14 -26.76 -7.23
CA MET A 306 17.58 -26.53 -5.83
C MET A 306 18.87 -27.27 -5.46
N ASP A 307 19.31 -28.28 -6.24
CA ASP A 307 20.59 -28.95 -6.11
C ASP A 307 21.68 -28.37 -7.05
N GLY A 308 21.42 -27.18 -7.61
CA GLY A 308 22.38 -26.42 -8.43
C GLY A 308 22.54 -26.90 -9.88
N LYS A 309 21.72 -27.85 -10.34
CA LYS A 309 21.78 -28.33 -11.71
C LYS A 309 20.97 -27.46 -12.66
N SER A 310 21.37 -27.46 -13.92
CA SER A 310 20.59 -26.83 -14.98
C SER A 310 19.39 -27.66 -15.38
N PHE A 311 18.25 -27.01 -15.55
CA PHE A 311 17.01 -27.61 -16.04
C PHE A 311 16.50 -26.82 -17.24
N ASP A 312 16.48 -27.47 -18.40
CA ASP A 312 15.92 -26.86 -19.61
C ASP A 312 14.41 -27.09 -19.68
N LEU A 313 13.63 -26.02 -19.69
CA LEU A 313 12.18 -26.07 -19.83
C LEU A 313 11.73 -26.73 -21.12
N ALA A 314 12.56 -26.75 -22.18
CA ALA A 314 12.27 -27.44 -23.43
C ALA A 314 12.11 -28.96 -23.25
N SER A 315 12.68 -29.53 -22.17
CA SER A 315 12.49 -30.94 -21.81
C SER A 315 11.06 -31.32 -21.47
N LEU A 316 10.19 -30.33 -21.25
CA LEU A 316 8.77 -30.51 -20.95
C LEU A 316 7.88 -30.44 -22.19
N ALA A 317 8.46 -30.41 -23.40
CA ALA A 317 7.71 -30.40 -24.65
C ALA A 317 6.65 -31.55 -24.68
N GLY A 318 5.46 -31.23 -25.18
CA GLY A 318 4.33 -32.17 -25.23
C GLY A 318 3.50 -32.24 -23.94
N LYS A 319 3.90 -31.51 -22.87
CA LYS A 319 3.11 -31.38 -21.64
C LYS A 319 2.43 -30.03 -21.58
N VAL A 320 1.37 -29.95 -20.79
CA VAL A 320 0.87 -28.68 -20.29
C VAL A 320 1.77 -28.25 -19.13
N VAL A 321 2.36 -27.06 -19.22
CA VAL A 321 3.29 -26.57 -18.21
C VAL A 321 2.69 -25.35 -17.53
N VAL A 322 2.50 -25.43 -16.21
CA VAL A 322 2.08 -24.32 -15.35
C VAL A 322 3.31 -23.78 -14.65
N ILE A 323 3.60 -22.50 -14.82
CA ILE A 323 4.73 -21.83 -14.20
C ILE A 323 4.20 -20.64 -13.39
N ASP A 324 4.50 -20.62 -12.08
CA ASP A 324 4.19 -19.51 -11.19
C ASP A 324 5.48 -18.79 -10.77
N PHE A 325 5.55 -17.48 -11.06
CA PHE A 325 6.69 -16.65 -10.69
C PHE A 325 6.45 -16.02 -9.31
N TRP A 326 7.40 -16.22 -8.40
CA TRP A 326 7.26 -15.82 -7.02
C TRP A 326 8.58 -15.40 -6.36
N ALA A 327 8.51 -14.78 -5.16
CA ALA A 327 9.66 -14.47 -4.32
C ALA A 327 9.34 -14.67 -2.83
N THR A 328 10.36 -14.90 -2.01
CA THR A 328 10.20 -15.10 -0.56
C THR A 328 9.63 -13.87 0.15
N TRP A 329 9.93 -12.68 -0.33
CA TRP A 329 9.47 -11.40 0.18
C TRP A 329 8.08 -10.99 -0.34
N CYS A 330 7.55 -11.64 -1.38
CA CYS A 330 6.27 -11.33 -2.00
C CYS A 330 5.09 -11.81 -1.15
N GLY A 331 4.43 -10.92 -0.46
CA GLY A 331 3.27 -11.24 0.40
C GLY A 331 2.12 -11.95 -0.33
N PRO A 332 1.61 -11.42 -1.46
CA PRO A 332 0.59 -12.07 -2.28
C PRO A 332 1.01 -13.45 -2.79
N CYS A 333 2.28 -13.60 -3.24
CA CYS A 333 2.79 -14.90 -3.68
C CYS A 333 2.73 -15.95 -2.56
N ARG A 334 3.13 -15.58 -1.34
CA ARG A 334 3.09 -16.47 -0.17
C ARG A 334 1.67 -16.94 0.17
N LYS A 335 0.64 -16.16 -0.14
CA LYS A 335 -0.77 -16.55 -0.03
C LYS A 335 -1.21 -17.47 -1.16
N GLY A 336 -0.69 -17.28 -2.36
CA GLY A 336 -1.02 -18.08 -3.55
C GLY A 336 -0.34 -19.45 -3.60
N LEU A 337 0.90 -19.55 -3.10
CA LEU A 337 1.67 -20.82 -3.13
C LEU A 337 0.94 -22.05 -2.53
N PRO A 338 0.22 -21.96 -1.40
CA PRO A 338 -0.59 -23.07 -0.91
C PRO A 338 -1.69 -23.51 -1.88
N LEU A 339 -2.27 -22.56 -2.62
CA LEU A 339 -3.29 -22.86 -3.64
C LEU A 339 -2.66 -23.55 -4.85
N LEU A 340 -1.48 -23.10 -5.27
CA LEU A 340 -0.71 -23.75 -6.32
C LEU A 340 -0.27 -25.17 -5.90
N GLN A 341 0.18 -25.35 -4.65
CA GLN A 341 0.51 -26.67 -4.10
C GLN A 341 -0.68 -27.63 -4.17
N LYS A 342 -1.88 -27.14 -3.80
CA LYS A 342 -3.11 -27.94 -3.90
C LYS A 342 -3.36 -28.39 -5.34
N PHE A 343 -3.25 -27.48 -6.31
CA PHE A 343 -3.39 -27.81 -7.73
C PHE A 343 -2.30 -28.80 -8.21
N ALA A 344 -1.05 -28.61 -7.76
CA ALA A 344 0.05 -29.51 -8.09
C ALA A 344 -0.19 -30.94 -7.53
N ASP A 345 -0.73 -31.07 -6.32
CA ASP A 345 -1.07 -32.35 -5.71
C ASP A 345 -2.21 -33.04 -6.47
N GLU A 346 -3.22 -32.30 -6.91
CA GLU A 346 -4.33 -32.79 -7.73
C GLU A 346 -3.83 -33.31 -9.12
N SER A 347 -2.82 -32.62 -9.68
CA SER A 347 -2.27 -32.89 -11.01
C SER A 347 -1.18 -33.98 -11.01
N LYS A 348 -0.71 -34.40 -9.83
CA LYS A 348 0.48 -35.28 -9.68
C LYS A 348 0.40 -36.62 -10.42
N SER A 349 -0.80 -37.19 -10.56
CA SER A 349 -1.00 -38.44 -11.27
C SER A 349 -1.11 -38.30 -12.80
N ASN A 350 -1.14 -37.05 -13.30
CA ASN A 350 -1.24 -36.76 -14.71
C ASN A 350 0.16 -36.43 -15.29
N ASP A 351 0.76 -37.39 -15.96
CA ASP A 351 2.09 -37.25 -16.57
C ASP A 351 2.16 -36.21 -17.70
N LYS A 352 1.01 -35.76 -18.19
CA LYS A 352 0.88 -34.71 -19.21
C LYS A 352 0.89 -33.30 -18.62
N VAL A 353 0.96 -33.16 -17.30
CA VAL A 353 0.95 -31.83 -16.63
C VAL A 353 2.20 -31.67 -15.79
N ALA A 354 2.87 -30.53 -15.94
CA ALA A 354 3.97 -30.12 -15.09
C ALA A 354 3.63 -28.81 -14.38
N VAL A 355 3.85 -28.74 -13.06
CA VAL A 355 3.63 -27.54 -12.24
C VAL A 355 4.94 -27.15 -11.61
N ILE A 356 5.40 -25.92 -11.84
CA ILE A 356 6.69 -25.41 -11.42
C ILE A 356 6.52 -24.03 -10.79
N ALA A 357 7.05 -23.85 -9.58
CA ALA A 357 7.21 -22.56 -8.97
C ALA A 357 8.61 -22.02 -9.30
N VAL A 358 8.70 -20.85 -9.93
CA VAL A 358 9.98 -20.23 -10.34
C VAL A 358 10.25 -19.03 -9.44
N ASN A 359 11.29 -19.14 -8.62
CA ASN A 359 11.71 -18.07 -7.75
C ASN A 359 12.51 -17.02 -8.54
N VAL A 360 12.13 -15.74 -8.38
CA VAL A 360 12.69 -14.61 -9.10
C VAL A 360 12.96 -13.42 -8.15
N TRP A 361 13.78 -12.47 -8.57
CA TRP A 361 13.97 -11.15 -7.94
C TRP A 361 14.35 -11.17 -6.45
N GLU A 362 15.04 -12.20 -6.01
CA GLU A 362 15.66 -12.20 -4.70
C GLU A 362 16.93 -11.31 -4.71
N LYS A 363 17.26 -10.79 -3.53
CA LYS A 363 18.49 -9.99 -3.36
C LYS A 363 19.73 -10.87 -3.30
N GLU A 364 19.61 -12.04 -2.71
CA GLU A 364 20.65 -13.04 -2.57
C GLU A 364 20.97 -13.70 -3.91
N LYS A 365 22.19 -14.20 -4.07
CA LYS A 365 22.67 -14.91 -5.26
C LYS A 365 23.43 -16.19 -4.86
N GLY A 366 23.59 -17.09 -5.81
CA GLY A 366 24.37 -18.34 -5.58
C GLY A 366 23.81 -19.20 -4.45
N ASP A 367 24.70 -19.70 -3.61
CA ASP A 367 24.35 -20.61 -2.50
C ASP A 367 23.44 -19.97 -1.45
N GLU A 368 23.59 -18.67 -1.20
CA GLU A 368 22.73 -17.93 -0.26
C GLU A 368 21.29 -17.85 -0.75
N LEU A 369 21.06 -17.64 -2.04
CA LEU A 369 19.76 -17.69 -2.65
C LEU A 369 19.12 -19.07 -2.49
N THR A 370 19.88 -20.11 -2.87
CA THR A 370 19.41 -21.51 -2.77
C THR A 370 19.02 -21.84 -1.35
N LYS A 371 19.88 -21.53 -0.38
CA LYS A 371 19.63 -21.77 1.04
C LYS A 371 18.36 -21.07 1.52
N LYS A 372 18.19 -19.78 1.20
CA LYS A 372 17.04 -18.98 1.59
C LYS A 372 15.73 -19.58 1.05
N VAL A 373 15.71 -19.91 -0.25
CA VAL A 373 14.52 -20.50 -0.89
C VAL A 373 14.22 -21.88 -0.32
N MET A 374 15.23 -22.74 -0.10
CA MET A 374 15.06 -24.05 0.53
C MET A 374 14.50 -23.98 1.95
N GLU A 375 15.01 -23.06 2.77
CA GLU A 375 14.52 -22.85 4.14
C GLU A 375 13.05 -22.43 4.12
N PHE A 376 12.70 -21.48 3.25
CA PHE A 376 11.30 -21.06 3.08
C PHE A 376 10.41 -22.24 2.63
N TRP A 377 10.83 -22.95 1.58
CA TRP A 377 10.07 -24.07 0.98
C TRP A 377 9.81 -25.20 1.97
N SER A 378 10.86 -25.60 2.69
CA SER A 378 10.79 -26.63 3.73
C SER A 378 9.91 -26.23 4.91
N LYS A 379 10.02 -24.96 5.35
CA LYS A 379 9.19 -24.43 6.45
C LYS A 379 7.70 -24.42 6.11
N GLN A 380 7.35 -24.20 4.85
CA GLN A 380 5.96 -24.24 4.37
C GLN A 380 5.47 -25.67 4.08
N GLY A 381 6.36 -26.65 4.01
CA GLY A 381 6.04 -28.04 3.70
C GLY A 381 5.65 -28.28 2.24
N PHE A 382 6.02 -27.39 1.32
CA PHE A 382 5.71 -27.54 -0.10
C PHE A 382 6.50 -28.70 -0.73
N LYS A 383 5.84 -29.42 -1.65
CA LYS A 383 6.38 -30.60 -2.34
C LYS A 383 6.41 -30.45 -3.86
N MET A 384 5.70 -29.46 -4.42
CA MET A 384 5.78 -29.16 -5.84
C MET A 384 7.19 -28.72 -6.22
N GLN A 385 7.51 -28.84 -7.51
CA GLN A 385 8.81 -28.48 -8.03
C GLN A 385 9.06 -26.99 -7.90
N VAL A 386 10.20 -26.61 -7.31
CA VAL A 386 10.68 -25.24 -7.24
C VAL A 386 12.00 -25.10 -7.96
N MET A 387 12.16 -24.01 -8.70
CA MET A 387 13.36 -23.66 -9.46
C MET A 387 13.73 -22.21 -9.25
N LEU A 388 14.96 -21.86 -9.59
CA LEU A 388 15.50 -20.52 -9.47
C LEU A 388 15.74 -19.93 -10.87
N ASP A 389 15.35 -18.67 -11.03
CA ASP A 389 15.68 -17.79 -12.17
C ASP A 389 16.42 -16.55 -11.66
N PRO A 390 17.69 -16.72 -11.18
CA PRO A 390 18.40 -15.69 -10.42
C PRO A 390 18.67 -14.42 -11.22
N ASP A 391 18.74 -14.52 -12.55
CA ASP A 391 18.99 -13.41 -13.46
C ASP A 391 17.71 -12.87 -14.10
N ALA A 392 16.55 -13.38 -13.65
CA ALA A 392 15.24 -13.03 -14.18
C ALA A 392 15.13 -13.22 -15.72
N ALA A 393 15.86 -14.21 -16.23
CA ALA A 393 15.98 -14.45 -17.67
C ALA A 393 14.68 -14.97 -18.30
N LEU A 394 13.96 -15.85 -17.57
CA LEU A 394 12.68 -16.37 -18.04
C LEU A 394 11.57 -15.32 -17.88
N ILE A 395 11.40 -14.77 -16.66
CA ILE A 395 10.35 -13.79 -16.40
C ILE A 395 10.49 -12.53 -17.27
N GLY A 396 11.73 -12.10 -17.54
CA GLY A 396 12.04 -10.98 -18.43
C GLY A 396 11.63 -11.22 -19.87
N LYS A 397 11.71 -12.47 -20.36
CA LYS A 397 11.25 -12.82 -21.74
C LYS A 397 9.74 -12.69 -21.90
N TYR A 398 8.96 -12.80 -20.80
CA TYR A 398 7.52 -12.54 -20.81
C TYR A 398 7.18 -11.07 -20.61
N GLY A 399 8.12 -10.25 -20.15
CA GLY A 399 7.92 -8.82 -19.92
C GLY A 399 7.14 -8.50 -18.66
N PHE A 400 6.99 -9.44 -17.71
CA PHE A 400 6.29 -9.19 -16.45
C PHE A 400 7.01 -8.13 -15.62
N GLN A 401 6.24 -7.19 -15.11
CA GLN A 401 6.71 -6.10 -14.24
C GLN A 401 6.39 -6.35 -12.75
N GLY A 402 5.67 -7.42 -12.43
CA GLY A 402 5.25 -7.74 -11.06
C GLY A 402 5.00 -9.23 -10.85
N ILE A 403 4.96 -9.63 -9.59
CA ILE A 403 4.62 -10.99 -9.11
C ILE A 403 3.54 -10.91 -8.01
N PRO A 404 2.69 -11.96 -7.85
CA PRO A 404 2.72 -13.24 -8.58
C PRO A 404 2.26 -13.10 -10.03
N ALA A 405 2.85 -13.90 -10.90
CA ALA A 405 2.44 -14.08 -12.28
C ALA A 405 2.49 -15.59 -12.62
N CYS A 406 1.39 -16.12 -13.14
CA CYS A 406 1.30 -17.52 -13.50
C CYS A 406 0.99 -17.65 -14.99
N ILE A 407 1.71 -18.52 -15.68
CA ILE A 407 1.49 -18.82 -17.09
C ILE A 407 1.15 -20.29 -17.29
N VAL A 408 0.34 -20.57 -18.29
CA VAL A 408 0.02 -21.91 -18.74
C VAL A 408 0.48 -22.07 -20.18
N ILE A 409 1.35 -23.04 -20.43
CA ILE A 409 1.89 -23.37 -21.75
C ILE A 409 1.25 -24.67 -22.22
N GLY A 410 0.77 -24.68 -23.42
CA GLY A 410 0.15 -25.85 -24.06
C GLY A 410 1.16 -26.91 -24.49
N PRO A 411 0.68 -28.14 -24.79
CA PRO A 411 1.53 -29.22 -25.26
C PRO A 411 2.17 -28.92 -26.63
N ASP A 412 1.64 -27.95 -27.37
CA ASP A 412 2.19 -27.45 -28.63
C ASP A 412 3.27 -26.36 -28.42
N GLY A 413 3.65 -26.07 -27.17
CA GLY A 413 4.65 -25.08 -26.80
C GLY A 413 4.19 -23.63 -26.90
N LYS A 414 2.89 -23.35 -27.04
CA LYS A 414 2.36 -22.00 -27.08
C LYS A 414 1.84 -21.55 -25.72
N LEU A 415 1.95 -20.25 -25.44
CA LEU A 415 1.29 -19.64 -24.29
C LEU A 415 -0.22 -19.76 -24.47
N LEU A 416 -0.90 -20.38 -23.51
CA LEU A 416 -2.36 -20.55 -23.51
C LEU A 416 -3.06 -19.44 -22.77
N THR A 417 -2.54 -19.11 -21.59
CA THR A 417 -3.11 -18.05 -20.76
C THR A 417 -2.11 -17.57 -19.72
N THR A 418 -2.42 -16.40 -19.15
CA THR A 418 -1.61 -15.73 -18.13
C THR A 418 -2.53 -15.27 -17.02
N HIS A 419 -2.16 -15.50 -15.76
CA HIS A 419 -2.84 -14.99 -14.57
C HIS A 419 -1.91 -14.09 -13.79
N ILE A 420 -2.33 -12.86 -13.53
CA ILE A 420 -1.54 -11.84 -12.81
C ILE A 420 -2.17 -11.54 -11.46
N GLY A 421 -1.35 -11.49 -10.41
CA GLY A 421 -1.81 -11.19 -9.07
C GLY A 421 -2.31 -12.40 -8.29
N TYR A 422 -2.72 -12.15 -7.04
CA TYR A 422 -3.28 -13.17 -6.16
C TYR A 422 -4.77 -13.37 -6.45
N ASP A 423 -5.17 -14.63 -6.60
CA ASP A 423 -6.55 -15.03 -6.84
C ASP A 423 -6.88 -16.28 -6.00
N GLU A 424 -7.93 -16.23 -5.19
CA GLU A 424 -8.38 -17.36 -4.38
C GLU A 424 -8.93 -18.51 -5.24
N ASP A 425 -9.46 -18.20 -6.42
CA ASP A 425 -10.01 -19.15 -7.38
C ASP A 425 -8.96 -19.74 -8.34
N MET A 426 -7.68 -19.39 -8.17
CA MET A 426 -6.57 -19.86 -9.03
C MET A 426 -6.61 -21.38 -9.28
N PRO A 427 -6.84 -22.27 -8.29
CA PRO A 427 -6.90 -23.72 -8.57
C PRO A 427 -8.04 -24.11 -9.53
N ALA A 428 -9.18 -23.41 -9.48
CA ALA A 428 -10.29 -23.64 -10.38
C ALA A 428 -9.99 -23.18 -11.81
N LYS A 429 -9.35 -22.03 -11.95
CA LYS A 429 -8.91 -21.47 -13.23
C LYS A 429 -7.87 -22.38 -13.88
N LEU A 430 -6.83 -22.79 -13.15
CA LEU A 430 -5.81 -23.70 -13.65
C LEU A 430 -6.37 -25.06 -14.09
N ARG A 431 -7.38 -25.60 -13.36
CA ARG A 431 -8.07 -26.82 -13.80
C ARG A 431 -8.77 -26.63 -15.14
N ALA A 432 -9.46 -25.51 -15.32
CA ALA A 432 -10.15 -25.20 -16.58
C ALA A 432 -9.16 -25.05 -17.75
N ASP A 433 -8.06 -24.32 -17.52
CA ASP A 433 -7.02 -24.12 -18.53
C ASP A 433 -6.36 -25.40 -18.95
N VAL A 434 -5.98 -26.25 -17.98
CA VAL A 434 -5.38 -27.56 -18.25
C VAL A 434 -6.37 -28.49 -18.97
N ALA A 435 -7.64 -28.50 -18.56
CA ALA A 435 -8.67 -29.29 -19.23
C ALA A 435 -8.88 -28.86 -20.68
N LYS A 436 -8.90 -27.54 -20.93
CA LYS A 436 -8.95 -26.95 -22.28
C LYS A 436 -7.72 -27.37 -23.10
N ALA A 437 -6.53 -27.27 -22.53
CA ALA A 437 -5.27 -27.63 -23.19
C ALA A 437 -5.18 -29.10 -23.58
N LEU A 438 -5.73 -29.99 -22.75
CA LEU A 438 -5.73 -31.46 -22.99
C LEU A 438 -6.95 -31.94 -23.82
N GLY A 439 -7.87 -31.03 -24.20
CA GLY A 439 -9.07 -31.37 -24.94
C GLY A 439 -10.07 -32.20 -24.10
N THR A 440 -10.00 -32.15 -22.78
CA THR A 440 -10.87 -32.88 -21.84
C THR A 440 -11.96 -31.99 -21.22
N GLY A 441 -11.95 -30.69 -21.51
CA GLY A 441 -13.00 -29.74 -21.13
C GLY A 441 -14.25 -29.92 -22.01
N LYS A 442 -15.42 -30.11 -21.39
CA LYS A 442 -16.72 -30.03 -22.07
C LYS A 442 -17.18 -28.57 -22.10
#